data_3075564ff61b0427416962ff820b3123
#
_entry.id   3075564ff61b0427416962ff820b3123
#
_cell.length_a   1.000
_cell.length_b   1.000
_cell.length_c   1.000
_cell.angle_alpha   90.00
_cell.angle_beta   90.00
_cell.angle_gamma   90.00
#
_symmetry.space_group_name_H-M   'P 1'
#
loop_
_entity.id
_entity.type
_entity.pdbx_description
1 polymer ?
#
loop_
_entity_poly.entity_id
_entity_poly.type
_entity_poly.pdbx_seq_one_letter_code
_entity_poly.pdbx_strand_id
1 'polypeptide(L)'
;MADYRGDGDAGAPSSDHGVYGISVAAELSGIAVQSLRLYERYGLITPARSAGGTRRYSADDLMRLRRISELVDSGINLAGVARILDLEDHNATLSAANTDLRSTNRTLREAAKTTKPVKPGTV
;
A
#
# COMPACT_ATOMS: atom_id res chain seq x y z
N MET A 1 15.74 15.40 20.36
CA MET A 1 15.84 14.95 20.19
C MET A 1 15.75 14.01 19.88
N ALA A 2 15.81 13.73 19.57
CA ALA A 2 15.86 13.00 19.22
C ALA A 2 16.04 12.00 19.22
N ASP A 3 16.12 11.68 19.27
CA ASP A 3 16.31 10.89 19.18
C ASP A 3 15.92 10.04 18.82
N TYR A 4 15.83 10.01 18.32
CA TYR A 4 15.50 9.23 17.93
C TYR A 4 15.96 8.55 17.31
N ARG A 5 16.51 8.31 17.04
CA ARG A 5 16.99 7.71 16.52
C ARG A 5 17.48 6.99 16.37
N GLY A 6 17.73 7.22 16.47
CA GLY A 6 18.59 6.60 16.19
C GLY A 6 18.79 5.20 16.07
N ASP A 7 18.64 4.56 16.69
CA ASP A 7 18.87 3.28 16.44
C ASP A 7 18.18 2.88 15.34
N GLY A 8 17.97 3.83 14.65
CA GLY A 8 17.64 3.63 13.40
C GLY A 8 16.47 2.81 13.15
N ASP A 9 16.68 1.76 12.57
CA ASP A 9 15.61 0.99 12.06
C ASP A 9 14.69 0.45 13.13
N ALA A 10 15.20 0.24 14.32
CA ALA A 10 14.39 -0.32 15.37
C ALA A 10 13.27 0.59 15.80
N GLY A 11 13.45 1.91 15.67
CA GLY A 11 12.45 2.86 16.08
C GLY A 11 11.63 3.42 14.93
N ALA A 12 11.95 3.09 13.69
CA ALA A 12 11.25 3.64 12.55
C ALA A 12 9.90 2.97 12.36
N PRO A 13 8.82 3.75 12.18
CA PRO A 13 7.51 3.15 11.90
C PRO A 13 7.50 2.55 10.50
N SER A 14 6.71 1.52 10.31
CA SER A 14 6.49 0.96 8.99
C SER A 14 5.69 1.94 8.15
N SER A 15 5.72 1.78 6.83
CA SER A 15 5.08 2.72 5.91
C SER A 15 3.56 2.76 6.07
N ASP A 16 2.96 1.71 6.61
CA ASP A 16 1.52 1.67 6.83
C ASP A 16 1.12 2.15 8.22
N HIS A 17 2.07 2.58 9.04
CA HIS A 17 1.77 3.06 10.37
C HIS A 17 1.36 4.53 10.34
N GLY A 18 0.24 4.86 10.96
CA GLY A 18 -0.27 6.23 10.96
C GLY A 18 0.45 7.08 11.97
N VAL A 19 1.27 8.02 11.51
CA VAL A 19 2.08 8.89 12.38
C VAL A 19 1.80 10.37 12.17
N TYR A 20 1.16 10.76 11.07
CA TYR A 20 0.98 12.17 10.73
C TYR A 20 -0.46 12.61 10.99
N GLY A 21 -0.64 13.72 11.73
CA GLY A 21 -1.95 14.35 11.87
C GLY A 21 -2.37 14.98 10.56
N ILE A 22 -3.64 15.40 10.49
CA ILE A 22 -4.20 15.93 9.25
C ILE A 22 -3.48 17.20 8.78
N SER A 23 -3.09 18.07 9.70
CA SER A 23 -2.40 19.30 9.32
C SER A 23 -1.04 19.01 8.69
N VAL A 24 -0.29 18.07 9.25
CA VAL A 24 1.01 17.69 8.72
C VAL A 24 0.82 16.95 7.39
N ALA A 25 -0.17 16.07 7.31
CA ALA A 25 -0.47 15.37 6.07
C ALA A 25 -0.82 16.35 4.95
N ALA A 26 -1.61 17.37 5.26
CA ALA A 26 -1.95 18.41 4.30
C ALA A 26 -0.70 19.13 3.82
N GLU A 27 0.18 19.48 4.73
CA GLU A 27 1.41 20.19 4.40
C GLU A 27 2.32 19.33 3.53
N LEU A 28 2.52 18.07 3.93
CA LEU A 28 3.41 17.16 3.21
C LEU A 28 2.87 16.79 1.82
N SER A 29 1.56 16.68 1.69
CA SER A 29 0.94 16.28 0.43
C SER A 29 0.66 17.48 -0.50
N GLY A 30 0.64 18.68 0.05
CA GLY A 30 0.23 19.85 -0.70
C GLY A 30 -1.27 19.93 -0.94
N ILE A 31 -2.05 19.14 -0.23
CA ILE A 31 -3.51 19.08 -0.38
C ILE A 31 -4.15 19.78 0.81
N ALA A 32 -5.15 20.63 0.55
CA ALA A 32 -5.81 21.35 1.62
C ALA A 32 -6.53 20.40 2.57
N VAL A 33 -6.60 20.76 3.85
CA VAL A 33 -7.25 19.95 4.88
C VAL A 33 -8.69 19.60 4.48
N GLN A 34 -9.41 20.56 3.91
CA GLN A 34 -10.78 20.32 3.48
C GLN A 34 -10.88 19.25 2.42
N SER A 35 -9.90 19.22 1.51
CA SER A 35 -9.84 18.21 0.46
C SER A 35 -9.53 16.83 1.05
N LEU A 36 -8.66 16.77 2.05
CA LEU A 36 -8.38 15.51 2.73
C LEU A 36 -9.64 14.94 3.38
N ARG A 37 -10.44 15.80 4.03
CA ARG A 37 -11.69 15.38 4.63
C ARG A 37 -12.69 14.92 3.59
N LEU A 38 -12.72 15.59 2.45
CA LEU A 38 -13.58 15.22 1.33
C LEU A 38 -13.21 13.86 0.80
N TYR A 39 -11.93 13.62 0.58
CA TYR A 39 -11.45 12.33 0.06
C TYR A 39 -11.75 11.20 1.01
N GLU A 40 -11.62 11.43 2.31
CA GLU A 40 -11.99 10.43 3.31
C GLU A 40 -13.50 10.15 3.24
N ARG A 41 -14.30 11.17 3.06
CA ARG A 41 -15.75 11.03 2.99
C ARG A 41 -16.18 10.20 1.78
N TYR A 42 -15.44 10.33 0.67
CA TYR A 42 -15.71 9.53 -0.52
C TYR A 42 -15.05 8.16 -0.50
N GLY A 43 -14.39 7.82 0.59
CA GLY A 43 -13.75 6.51 0.73
C GLY A 43 -12.47 6.36 -0.07
N LEU A 44 -11.89 7.47 -0.56
CA LEU A 44 -10.65 7.40 -1.33
C LEU A 44 -9.45 7.13 -0.44
N ILE A 45 -9.53 7.49 0.83
CA ILE A 45 -8.46 7.29 1.79
C ILE A 45 -9.10 7.01 3.15
N THR A 46 -8.47 6.14 3.93
CA THR A 46 -8.98 5.76 5.25
C THR A 46 -7.82 5.84 6.25
N PRO A 47 -7.56 7.02 6.81
CA PRO A 47 -6.50 7.14 7.79
C PRO A 47 -6.84 6.39 9.07
N ALA A 48 -5.82 5.91 9.76
CA ALA A 48 -6.00 5.32 11.06
C ALA A 48 -6.46 6.38 12.05
N ARG A 49 -6.98 5.97 13.20
CA ARG A 49 -7.40 6.87 14.26
C ARG A 49 -6.60 6.55 15.51
N SER A 50 -6.15 7.59 16.20
CA SER A 50 -5.52 7.42 17.51
C SER A 50 -6.58 7.01 18.53
N ALA A 51 -6.14 6.69 19.75
CA ALA A 51 -7.07 6.32 20.81
C ALA A 51 -8.10 7.40 21.09
N GLY A 52 -7.76 8.67 20.85
CA GLY A 52 -8.69 9.78 21.01
C GLY A 52 -9.53 10.08 19.80
N GLY A 53 -9.46 9.26 18.75
CA GLY A 53 -10.25 9.45 17.55
C GLY A 53 -9.65 10.40 16.53
N THR A 54 -8.42 10.83 16.73
CA THR A 54 -7.74 11.76 15.85
C THR A 54 -7.17 11.02 14.65
N ARG A 55 -7.33 11.59 13.46
CA ARG A 55 -6.79 11.01 12.24
C ARG A 55 -5.28 10.92 12.28
N ARG A 56 -4.76 9.77 11.80
CA ARG A 56 -3.32 9.54 11.68
C ARG A 56 -3.03 8.96 10.31
N TYR A 57 -2.30 9.70 9.51
CA TYR A 57 -1.95 9.32 8.15
C TYR A 57 -0.60 8.62 8.14
N SER A 58 -0.49 7.60 7.33
CA SER A 58 0.76 6.85 7.15
C SER A 58 1.52 7.40 5.94
N ALA A 59 2.76 6.91 5.77
CA ALA A 59 3.52 7.21 4.56
C ALA A 59 2.81 6.66 3.33
N ASP A 60 2.22 5.49 3.43
CA ASP A 60 1.43 4.91 2.33
C ASP A 60 0.23 5.79 2.01
N ASP A 61 -0.43 6.34 3.03
CA ASP A 61 -1.52 7.27 2.82
C ASP A 61 -1.07 8.51 2.05
N LEU A 62 0.12 9.02 2.36
CA LEU A 62 0.65 10.19 1.65
C LEU A 62 0.91 9.87 0.17
N MET A 63 1.39 8.68 -0.14
CA MET A 63 1.57 8.26 -1.52
C MET A 63 0.23 8.14 -2.24
N ARG A 64 -0.77 7.59 -1.55
CA ARG A 64 -2.12 7.49 -2.11
C ARG A 64 -2.71 8.87 -2.38
N LEU A 65 -2.49 9.82 -1.47
CA LEU A 65 -2.95 11.20 -1.66
C LEU A 65 -2.29 11.83 -2.88
N ARG A 66 -1.01 11.56 -3.11
CA ARG A 66 -0.32 12.06 -4.30
C ARG A 66 -0.97 11.50 -5.55
N ARG A 67 -1.30 10.22 -5.57
CA ARG A 67 -1.96 9.60 -6.71
C ARG A 67 -3.34 10.21 -6.94
N ILE A 68 -4.09 10.45 -5.87
CA ILE A 68 -5.40 11.11 -5.96
C ILE A 68 -5.24 12.49 -6.60
N SER A 69 -4.27 13.27 -6.15
CA SER A 69 -4.00 14.59 -6.72
C SER A 69 -3.70 14.52 -8.20
N GLU A 70 -2.88 13.57 -8.62
CA GLU A 70 -2.55 13.41 -10.03
C GLU A 70 -3.81 13.16 -10.86
N LEU A 71 -4.69 12.31 -10.39
CA LEU A 71 -5.90 11.97 -11.10
C LEU A 71 -6.87 13.14 -11.14
N VAL A 72 -7.03 13.84 -10.02
CA VAL A 72 -7.90 15.02 -9.95
C VAL A 72 -7.36 16.12 -10.89
N ASP A 73 -6.06 16.34 -10.88
CA ASP A 73 -5.43 17.35 -11.73
C ASP A 73 -5.57 16.98 -13.21
N SER A 74 -5.71 15.71 -13.52
CA SER A 74 -5.95 15.25 -14.88
C SER A 74 -7.41 15.40 -15.32
N GLY A 75 -8.26 15.95 -14.44
CA GLY A 75 -9.65 16.20 -14.77
C GLY A 75 -10.59 15.06 -14.48
N ILE A 76 -10.14 14.07 -13.73
CA ILE A 76 -10.97 12.91 -13.39
C ILE A 76 -11.80 13.26 -12.15
N ASN A 77 -13.10 13.00 -12.19
CA ASN A 77 -13.94 13.28 -11.03
C ASN A 77 -13.72 12.24 -9.93
N LEU A 78 -14.23 12.53 -8.72
CA LEU A 78 -13.92 11.68 -7.56
C LEU A 78 -14.44 10.26 -7.71
N ALA A 79 -15.57 10.06 -8.38
CA ALA A 79 -16.09 8.71 -8.63
C ALA A 79 -15.12 7.94 -9.53
N GLY A 80 -14.59 8.59 -10.56
CA GLY A 80 -13.59 8.00 -11.44
C GLY A 80 -12.30 7.71 -10.72
N VAL A 81 -11.86 8.62 -9.84
CA VAL A 81 -10.66 8.41 -9.03
C VAL A 81 -10.83 7.16 -8.17
N ALA A 82 -11.98 7.02 -7.50
CA ALA A 82 -12.24 5.84 -6.67
C ALA A 82 -12.14 4.56 -7.49
N ARG A 83 -12.69 4.57 -8.69
CA ARG A 83 -12.67 3.40 -9.56
C ARG A 83 -11.25 3.05 -9.99
N ILE A 84 -10.47 4.06 -10.34
CA ILE A 84 -9.09 3.85 -10.77
C ILE A 84 -8.26 3.30 -9.62
N LEU A 85 -8.42 3.85 -8.41
CA LEU A 85 -7.68 3.36 -7.26
C LEU A 85 -8.03 1.92 -6.93
N ASP A 86 -9.31 1.56 -7.01
CA ASP A 86 -9.73 0.18 -6.81
C ASP A 86 -9.08 -0.75 -7.82
N LEU A 87 -9.06 -0.35 -9.09
CA LEU A 87 -8.45 -1.15 -10.14
C LEU A 87 -6.94 -1.29 -9.92
N GLU A 88 -6.28 -0.22 -9.50
CA GLU A 88 -4.85 -0.27 -9.22
C GLU A 88 -4.56 -1.18 -8.03
N ASP A 89 -5.38 -1.13 -6.98
CA ASP A 89 -5.22 -1.99 -5.82
C ASP A 89 -5.41 -3.45 -6.20
N HIS A 90 -6.42 -3.77 -7.00
CA HIS A 90 -6.64 -5.12 -7.48
C HIS A 90 -5.49 -5.59 -8.35
N ASN A 91 -5.00 -4.72 -9.21
CA ASN A 91 -3.90 -5.06 -10.10
C ASN A 91 -2.63 -5.36 -9.31
N ALA A 92 -2.35 -4.59 -8.28
CA ALA A 92 -1.20 -4.82 -7.41
C ALA A 92 -1.33 -6.15 -6.69
N THR A 93 -2.51 -6.46 -6.17
CA THR A 93 -2.78 -7.72 -5.48
C THR A 93 -2.62 -8.91 -6.42
N LEU A 94 -3.18 -8.83 -7.63
CA LEU A 94 -3.06 -9.89 -8.61
C LEU A 94 -1.62 -10.08 -9.07
N SER A 95 -0.91 -8.99 -9.24
CA SER A 95 0.50 -9.04 -9.64
C SER A 95 1.35 -9.72 -8.58
N ALA A 96 1.12 -9.41 -7.31
CA ALA A 96 1.83 -10.04 -6.20
C ALA A 96 1.52 -11.53 -6.13
N ALA A 97 0.24 -11.89 -6.24
CA ALA A 97 -0.18 -13.29 -6.23
C ALA A 97 0.45 -14.05 -7.40
N ASN A 98 0.49 -13.42 -8.58
CA ASN A 98 1.08 -14.03 -9.76
C ASN A 98 2.59 -14.26 -9.58
N THR A 99 3.28 -13.31 -8.97
CA THR A 99 4.71 -13.44 -8.66
C THR A 99 4.93 -14.60 -7.70
N ASP A 100 4.11 -14.69 -6.65
CA ASP A 100 4.21 -15.77 -5.67
C ASP A 100 3.97 -17.13 -6.32
N LEU A 101 2.96 -17.22 -7.17
CA LEU A 101 2.65 -18.48 -7.88
C LEU A 101 3.78 -18.88 -8.81
N ARG A 102 4.37 -17.93 -9.51
CA ARG A 102 5.51 -18.20 -10.38
C ARG A 102 6.71 -18.68 -9.59
N SER A 103 6.95 -18.06 -8.44
CA SER A 103 8.06 -18.45 -7.57
C SER A 103 7.84 -19.86 -7.04
N THR A 104 6.62 -20.17 -6.59
CA THR A 104 6.26 -21.50 -6.10
C THR A 104 6.41 -22.54 -7.20
N ASN A 105 5.93 -22.22 -8.40
CA ASN A 105 6.06 -23.13 -9.54
C ASN A 105 7.51 -23.40 -9.87
N ARG A 106 8.35 -22.37 -9.83
CA ARG A 106 9.79 -22.56 -10.09
C ARG A 106 10.40 -23.48 -9.05
N THR A 107 10.06 -23.28 -7.78
CA THR A 107 10.57 -24.12 -6.70
C THR A 107 10.13 -25.57 -6.89
N LEU A 108 8.89 -25.79 -7.24
CA LEU A 108 8.37 -27.13 -7.45
C LEU A 108 9.02 -27.81 -8.65
N ARG A 109 9.27 -27.05 -9.73
CA ARG A 109 9.98 -27.58 -10.88
C ARG A 109 11.43 -27.96 -10.56
N GLU A 110 12.09 -27.13 -9.77
CA GLU A 110 13.45 -27.44 -9.34
C GLU A 110 13.48 -28.70 -8.49
N ALA A 111 12.54 -28.84 -7.57
CA ALA A 111 12.44 -30.02 -6.74
C ALA A 111 12.16 -31.26 -7.59
N ALA A 112 11.31 -31.14 -8.59
CA ALA A 112 11.01 -32.26 -9.48
C ALA A 112 12.24 -32.69 -10.29
N LYS A 113 13.08 -31.73 -10.67
CA LYS A 113 14.30 -32.04 -11.42
C LYS A 113 15.32 -32.79 -10.58
N THR A 114 15.35 -32.54 -9.28
CA THR A 114 16.31 -33.18 -8.39
C THR A 114 15.85 -34.53 -7.89
N THR A 115 14.56 -34.82 -8.04
CA THR A 115 13.99 -36.10 -7.60
C THR A 115 14.06 -37.11 -8.73
N LYS A 116 14.68 -38.26 -8.49
CA LYS A 116 14.74 -39.30 -9.49
C LYS A 116 13.36 -39.91 -9.66
N PRO A 117 12.86 -39.96 -10.90
CA PRO A 117 11.55 -40.56 -11.10
C PRO A 117 11.62 -42.07 -10.89
N VAL A 118 10.54 -42.61 -10.37
CA VAL A 118 10.40 -44.07 -10.24
C VAL A 118 10.09 -44.63 -11.63
N LYS A 119 10.88 -45.57 -12.05
CA LYS A 119 10.67 -46.17 -13.36
C LYS A 119 9.45 -47.06 -13.32
N PRO A 120 8.49 -46.91 -14.23
CA PRO A 120 7.34 -47.78 -14.29
C PRO A 120 7.80 -49.19 -14.58
N GLY A 121 7.23 -50.14 -13.90
CA GLY A 121 7.54 -51.52 -14.13
C GLY A 121 8.77 -52.03 -13.43
N THR A 122 9.47 -51.18 -12.70
CA THR A 122 10.60 -51.58 -11.91
C THR A 122 10.07 -52.11 -10.58
N VAL A 123 9.64 -53.27 -10.58
CA VAL A 123 9.04 -53.84 -9.38
C VAL A 123 9.82 -55.00 -8.90
#